data_9611cd4d7d9f49b3e1d381464237c4b3
#
_entry.id   9611cd4d7d9f49b3e1d381464237c4b3
#
_cell.length_a   1.000
_cell.length_b   1.000
_cell.length_c   1.000
_cell.angle_alpha   90.00
_cell.angle_beta   90.00
_cell.angle_gamma   90.00
#
_symmetry.space_group_name_H-M   'P 1'
#
loop_
_entity.id
_entity.type
_entity.pdbx_description
1 polymer ?
#
loop_
_entity_poly.entity_id
_entity_poly.type
_entity_poly.pdbx_seq_one_letter_code
_entity_poly.pdbx_strand_id
1 'polypeptide(L)'
;CINNSSVTILLNYNSFDSLTDVTHLGIFGLAAYTNVPNLVVLAPTSKDEYLSMLDWSVDQREHPVMILIPGNQVTYREADKDFDRLNHFKVEEAGEKVAILALGDFYQRGEQLSAKIKAELGFTPTLINPRFASGIDKELLESLSERHQMVITMEDGILSGGFGEKIASFYGSSDMKVKNYGLDKKFYDRYDPNELLKEVGMTPV
;
A
#
# COMPACT_ATOMS: atom_id res chain seq x y z
N CYS A 1 0.51 0.54 -22.06
CA CYS A 1 1.17 1.68 -21.43
C CYS A 1 1.81 2.63 -22.44
N ILE A 2 2.56 2.16 -23.43
CA ILE A 2 3.20 3.05 -24.44
C ILE A 2 2.17 3.89 -25.19
N ASN A 3 1.04 3.30 -25.58
CA ASN A 3 -0.02 3.97 -26.35
C ASN A 3 -1.06 4.66 -25.46
N ASN A 4 -0.91 4.65 -24.14
CA ASN A 4 -1.90 5.13 -23.19
C ASN A 4 -3.34 4.64 -23.45
N SER A 5 -3.48 3.43 -23.99
CA SER A 5 -4.82 2.84 -24.16
C SER A 5 -5.50 2.66 -22.81
N SER A 6 -6.70 3.19 -22.68
CA SER A 6 -7.51 3.02 -21.46
C SER A 6 -8.02 1.58 -21.37
N VAL A 7 -7.28 0.75 -20.68
CA VAL A 7 -7.65 -0.64 -20.38
C VAL A 7 -7.68 -0.82 -18.86
N THR A 8 -8.65 -1.58 -18.38
CA THR A 8 -8.73 -1.98 -16.98
C THR A 8 -8.24 -3.42 -16.85
N ILE A 9 -7.23 -3.61 -16.04
CA ILE A 9 -6.60 -4.91 -15.74
C ILE A 9 -6.93 -5.25 -14.29
N LEU A 10 -7.63 -6.36 -14.08
CA LEU A 10 -7.88 -6.88 -12.75
C LEU A 10 -6.82 -7.94 -12.46
N LEU A 11 -5.96 -7.66 -11.49
CA LEU A 11 -4.93 -8.58 -11.07
C LEU A 11 -5.37 -9.30 -9.81
N ASN A 12 -5.57 -10.61 -9.93
CA ASN A 12 -5.72 -11.45 -8.75
C ASN A 12 -4.38 -11.50 -8.02
N TYR A 13 -4.28 -10.70 -6.97
CA TYR A 13 -3.06 -10.54 -6.21
C TYR A 13 -3.01 -11.61 -5.12
N ASN A 14 -2.24 -12.67 -5.37
CA ASN A 14 -2.04 -13.71 -4.38
C ASN A 14 -1.09 -13.19 -3.30
N SER A 15 -1.69 -12.68 -2.25
CA SER A 15 -1.03 -12.24 -1.03
C SER A 15 -0.16 -13.34 -0.41
N PHE A 16 0.83 -12.95 0.39
CA PHE A 16 1.69 -13.92 1.09
C PHE A 16 0.91 -14.83 2.06
N ASP A 17 -0.29 -14.44 2.48
CA ASP A 17 -1.15 -15.21 3.38
C ASP A 17 -2.26 -16.02 2.66
N SER A 18 -2.35 -15.93 1.33
CA SER A 18 -3.39 -16.62 0.56
C SER A 18 -2.91 -17.95 -0.03
N LEU A 19 -1.76 -17.96 -0.69
CA LEU A 19 -1.17 -19.13 -1.31
C LEU A 19 0.32 -19.20 -0.98
N THR A 20 0.70 -20.16 -0.18
CA THR A 20 2.09 -20.33 0.29
C THR A 20 2.97 -21.14 -0.66
N ASP A 21 2.49 -21.44 -1.85
CA ASP A 21 3.22 -22.15 -2.91
C ASP A 21 4.01 -21.15 -3.74
N VAL A 22 5.31 -21.38 -3.90
CA VAL A 22 6.24 -20.51 -4.63
C VAL A 22 5.81 -20.22 -6.07
N THR A 23 5.07 -21.12 -6.72
CA THR A 23 4.62 -20.96 -8.10
C THR A 23 3.43 -20.02 -8.24
N HIS A 24 2.72 -19.69 -7.16
CA HIS A 24 1.51 -18.88 -7.15
C HIS A 24 1.64 -17.61 -6.29
N LEU A 25 2.76 -17.44 -5.60
CA LEU A 25 2.98 -16.32 -4.69
C LEU A 25 3.14 -15.00 -5.44
N GLY A 26 2.20 -14.06 -5.22
CA GLY A 26 2.10 -12.79 -5.96
C GLY A 26 2.97 -11.65 -5.45
N ILE A 27 3.77 -11.84 -4.41
CA ILE A 27 4.54 -10.80 -3.71
C ILE A 27 5.49 -9.97 -4.58
N PHE A 28 5.84 -10.45 -5.77
CA PHE A 28 6.69 -9.73 -6.73
C PHE A 28 5.89 -8.73 -7.58
N GLY A 29 4.57 -8.83 -7.59
CA GLY A 29 3.69 -8.07 -8.48
C GLY A 29 3.77 -6.56 -8.26
N LEU A 30 3.75 -6.09 -7.01
CA LEU A 30 3.90 -4.66 -6.69
C LEU A 30 5.18 -4.09 -7.30
N ALA A 31 6.33 -4.69 -7.02
CA ALA A 31 7.61 -4.24 -7.55
C ALA A 31 7.69 -4.31 -9.08
N ALA A 32 7.06 -5.30 -9.71
CA ALA A 32 7.07 -5.46 -11.16
C ALA A 32 6.20 -4.43 -11.87
N TYR A 33 4.95 -4.24 -11.43
CA TYR A 33 3.97 -3.45 -12.16
C TYR A 33 4.01 -1.96 -11.82
N THR A 34 4.32 -1.60 -10.58
CA THR A 34 4.35 -0.20 -10.15
C THR A 34 5.50 0.62 -10.74
N ASN A 35 6.43 -0.03 -11.43
CA ASN A 35 7.55 0.61 -12.13
C ASN A 35 7.35 0.67 -13.67
N VAL A 36 6.17 0.28 -14.17
CA VAL A 36 5.82 0.42 -15.58
C VAL A 36 5.33 1.85 -15.85
N PRO A 37 5.97 2.62 -16.75
CA PRO A 37 5.54 3.98 -17.05
C PRO A 37 4.08 4.04 -17.55
N ASN A 38 3.38 5.09 -17.17
CA ASN A 38 1.97 5.37 -17.51
C ASN A 38 0.93 4.36 -16.98
N LEU A 39 1.33 3.30 -16.30
CA LEU A 39 0.41 2.37 -15.68
C LEU A 39 -0.01 2.92 -14.30
N VAL A 40 -1.29 3.16 -14.12
CA VAL A 40 -1.88 3.46 -12.81
C VAL A 40 -2.15 2.13 -12.11
N VAL A 41 -1.58 1.93 -10.93
CA VAL A 41 -1.80 0.73 -10.13
C VAL A 41 -2.53 1.12 -8.85
N LEU A 42 -3.73 0.59 -8.68
CA LEU A 42 -4.62 0.83 -7.55
C LEU A 42 -4.59 -0.35 -6.59
N ALA A 43 -4.55 -0.06 -5.30
CA ALA A 43 -4.51 -1.04 -4.22
C ALA A 43 -5.63 -0.75 -3.21
N PRO A 44 -6.85 -1.24 -3.44
CA PRO A 44 -8.00 -1.00 -2.58
C PRO A 44 -7.83 -1.68 -1.21
N THR A 45 -8.34 -1.06 -0.17
CA THR A 45 -8.35 -1.55 1.21
C THR A 45 -9.65 -2.22 1.62
N SER A 46 -10.67 -2.15 0.77
CA SER A 46 -12.01 -2.68 1.04
C SER A 46 -12.74 -3.04 -0.25
N LYS A 47 -13.84 -3.78 -0.11
CA LYS A 47 -14.73 -4.09 -1.23
C LYS A 47 -15.32 -2.83 -1.88
N ASP A 48 -15.74 -1.89 -1.04
CA ASP A 48 -16.39 -0.67 -1.55
C ASP A 48 -15.40 0.20 -2.31
N GLU A 49 -14.17 0.32 -1.82
CA GLU A 49 -13.09 1.01 -2.53
C GLU A 49 -12.71 0.31 -3.84
N TYR A 50 -12.65 -1.04 -3.82
CA TYR A 50 -12.42 -1.82 -5.04
C TYR A 50 -13.49 -1.54 -6.11
N LEU A 51 -14.77 -1.55 -5.74
CA LEU A 51 -15.86 -1.28 -6.67
C LEU A 51 -15.82 0.16 -7.18
N SER A 52 -15.53 1.14 -6.32
CA SER A 52 -15.36 2.53 -6.73
C SER A 52 -14.18 2.74 -7.68
N MET A 53 -13.06 2.09 -7.43
CA MET A 53 -11.90 2.10 -8.32
C MET A 53 -12.19 1.44 -9.66
N LEU A 54 -12.98 0.36 -9.65
CA LEU A 54 -13.40 -0.33 -10.88
C LEU A 54 -14.31 0.56 -11.72
N ASP A 55 -15.33 1.18 -11.12
CA ASP A 55 -16.23 2.10 -11.81
C ASP A 55 -15.44 3.27 -12.43
N TRP A 56 -14.59 3.92 -11.64
CA TRP A 56 -13.72 4.99 -12.16
C TRP A 56 -12.82 4.51 -13.29
N SER A 57 -12.19 3.34 -13.17
CA SER A 57 -11.24 2.84 -14.17
C SER A 57 -11.89 2.52 -15.51
N VAL A 58 -13.16 2.15 -15.51
CA VAL A 58 -13.94 1.87 -16.73
C VAL A 58 -14.41 3.17 -17.41
N ASP A 59 -14.72 4.21 -16.61
CA ASP A 59 -15.24 5.47 -17.12
C ASP A 59 -14.14 6.42 -17.66
N GLN A 60 -12.95 6.44 -17.05
CA GLN A 60 -11.83 7.26 -17.50
C GLN A 60 -11.26 6.77 -18.88
N ARG A 61 -10.61 7.67 -19.63
CA ARG A 61 -10.09 7.40 -20.98
C ARG A 61 -8.59 7.72 -21.17
N GLU A 62 -7.91 8.07 -20.09
CA GLU A 62 -6.58 8.67 -20.17
C GLU A 62 -5.45 7.68 -19.86
N HIS A 63 -5.73 6.66 -19.03
CA HIS A 63 -4.68 5.78 -18.51
C HIS A 63 -5.03 4.30 -18.59
N PRO A 64 -4.03 3.42 -18.84
CA PRO A 64 -4.15 2.02 -18.49
C PRO A 64 -4.16 1.89 -16.94
N VAL A 65 -5.12 1.17 -16.40
CA VAL A 65 -5.32 1.00 -14.96
C VAL A 65 -5.22 -0.47 -14.60
N MET A 66 -4.44 -0.78 -13.57
CA MET A 66 -4.42 -2.10 -12.94
C MET A 66 -4.97 -1.98 -11.52
N ILE A 67 -5.91 -2.83 -11.17
CA ILE A 67 -6.49 -2.89 -9.82
C ILE A 67 -6.08 -4.21 -9.20
N LEU A 68 -5.44 -4.15 -8.04
CA LEU A 68 -5.12 -5.32 -7.25
C LEU A 68 -6.41 -5.80 -6.58
N ILE A 69 -6.85 -7.01 -6.89
CA ILE A 69 -8.05 -7.56 -6.25
C ILE A 69 -7.68 -7.90 -4.79
N PRO A 70 -8.42 -7.38 -3.80
CA PRO A 70 -8.17 -7.72 -2.40
C PRO A 70 -8.16 -9.23 -2.17
N GLY A 71 -7.23 -9.69 -1.34
CA GLY A 71 -7.01 -11.11 -1.09
C GLY A 71 -8.11 -11.77 -0.26
N ASN A 72 -7.78 -12.29 0.92
CA ASN A 72 -8.63 -13.23 1.66
C ASN A 72 -9.73 -12.60 2.53
N GLN A 73 -9.67 -11.31 2.82
CA GLN A 73 -10.62 -10.65 3.74
C GLN A 73 -11.47 -9.63 3.02
N VAL A 74 -12.78 -9.79 3.10
CA VAL A 74 -13.73 -8.80 2.60
C VAL A 74 -14.03 -7.80 3.70
N THR A 75 -13.44 -6.62 3.60
CA THR A 75 -13.71 -5.49 4.49
C THR A 75 -14.64 -4.50 3.80
N TYR A 76 -15.57 -3.89 4.56
CA TYR A 76 -16.48 -2.86 4.09
C TYR A 76 -16.08 -1.52 4.71
N ARG A 77 -15.93 -0.48 3.87
CA ARG A 77 -15.60 0.89 4.29
C ARG A 77 -16.23 1.87 3.33
N GLU A 78 -16.60 3.05 3.81
CA GLU A 78 -16.97 4.13 2.93
C GLU A 78 -15.79 4.46 1.99
N ALA A 79 -16.07 4.52 0.69
CA ALA A 79 -15.06 4.73 -0.34
C ALA A 79 -15.29 6.05 -1.09
N ASP A 80 -14.19 6.70 -1.45
CA ASP A 80 -14.22 7.81 -2.40
C ASP A 80 -14.64 7.31 -3.78
N LYS A 81 -15.18 8.20 -4.60
CA LYS A 81 -15.62 7.89 -5.97
C LYS A 81 -14.73 8.52 -7.04
N ASP A 82 -13.86 9.42 -6.62
CA ASP A 82 -13.01 10.20 -7.51
C ASP A 82 -11.53 9.83 -7.30
N PHE A 83 -10.89 9.41 -8.39
CA PHE A 83 -9.48 9.06 -8.46
C PHE A 83 -8.74 9.84 -9.55
N ASP A 84 -9.34 10.92 -10.07
CA ASP A 84 -8.75 11.72 -11.16
C ASP A 84 -7.44 12.40 -10.74
N ARG A 85 -7.32 12.75 -9.46
CA ARG A 85 -6.05 13.21 -8.91
C ARG A 85 -5.14 12.02 -8.61
N LEU A 86 -4.38 11.63 -9.62
CA LEU A 86 -3.48 10.47 -9.52
C LEU A 86 -2.48 10.60 -8.38
N ASN A 87 -2.20 9.48 -7.73
CA ASN A 87 -1.28 9.36 -6.59
C ASN A 87 -1.63 10.23 -5.38
N HIS A 88 -2.87 10.72 -5.29
CA HIS A 88 -3.34 11.43 -4.11
C HIS A 88 -3.72 10.43 -3.01
N PHE A 89 -3.04 10.54 -1.87
CA PHE A 89 -3.26 9.66 -0.72
C PHE A 89 -4.38 10.20 0.16
N LYS A 90 -5.08 9.30 0.85
CA LYS A 90 -6.15 9.66 1.77
C LYS A 90 -5.65 9.60 3.21
N VAL A 91 -5.73 10.72 3.93
CA VAL A 91 -5.53 10.74 5.38
C VAL A 91 -6.82 10.29 6.05
N GLU A 92 -6.83 9.09 6.60
CA GLU A 92 -8.01 8.54 7.28
C GLU A 92 -8.09 8.98 8.75
N GLU A 93 -6.94 9.13 9.37
CA GLU A 93 -6.81 9.68 10.72
C GLU A 93 -5.62 10.60 10.80
N ALA A 94 -5.85 11.87 11.16
CA ALA A 94 -4.78 12.84 11.36
C ALA A 94 -4.20 12.74 12.77
N GLY A 95 -2.87 12.80 12.88
CA GLY A 95 -2.16 12.68 14.14
C GLY A 95 -0.81 13.39 14.11
N GLU A 96 0.13 12.88 14.89
CA GLU A 96 1.46 13.48 15.05
C GLU A 96 2.55 12.42 15.25
N LYS A 97 3.82 12.84 15.16
CA LYS A 97 5.05 12.06 15.45
C LYS A 97 5.33 10.93 14.50
N VAL A 98 4.35 10.07 14.20
CA VAL A 98 4.47 8.92 13.32
C VAL A 98 3.36 8.96 12.27
N ALA A 99 3.72 8.80 11.00
CA ALA A 99 2.76 8.58 9.92
C ALA A 99 2.86 7.13 9.44
N ILE A 100 1.72 6.46 9.33
CA ILE A 100 1.60 5.07 8.88
C ILE A 100 0.95 5.07 7.51
N LEU A 101 1.68 4.62 6.49
CA LEU A 101 1.22 4.45 5.12
C LEU A 101 1.05 2.95 4.86
N ALA A 102 -0.17 2.44 4.95
CA ALA A 102 -0.44 1.02 4.78
C ALA A 102 -1.21 0.77 3.48
N LEU A 103 -0.60 0.03 2.56
CA LEU A 103 -1.08 -0.14 1.20
C LEU A 103 -1.98 -1.38 1.06
N GLY A 104 -3.16 -1.20 0.45
CA GLY A 104 -4.03 -2.28 0.06
C GLY A 104 -4.42 -3.21 1.21
N ASP A 105 -4.20 -4.51 1.07
CA ASP A 105 -4.55 -5.52 2.08
C ASP A 105 -3.83 -5.30 3.43
N PHE A 106 -2.70 -4.60 3.44
CA PHE A 106 -1.99 -4.29 4.69
C PHE A 106 -2.56 -3.10 5.45
N TYR A 107 -3.58 -2.42 4.91
CA TYR A 107 -4.21 -1.30 5.59
C TYR A 107 -4.77 -1.68 6.96
N GLN A 108 -5.40 -2.85 7.10
CA GLN A 108 -5.91 -3.34 8.39
C GLN A 108 -4.79 -3.50 9.44
N ARG A 109 -3.58 -3.89 9.01
CA ARG A 109 -2.40 -3.96 9.89
C ARG A 109 -1.94 -2.56 10.32
N GLY A 110 -2.08 -1.60 9.42
CA GLY A 110 -1.84 -0.18 9.75
C GLY A 110 -2.79 0.34 10.82
N GLU A 111 -4.07 -0.03 10.75
CA GLU A 111 -5.07 0.30 11.79
C GLU A 111 -4.72 -0.32 13.15
N GLN A 112 -4.32 -1.60 13.14
CA GLN A 112 -3.91 -2.31 14.36
C GLN A 112 -2.67 -1.63 14.98
N LEU A 113 -1.68 -1.27 14.16
CA LEU A 113 -0.48 -0.56 14.62
C LEU A 113 -0.85 0.83 15.19
N SER A 114 -1.74 1.57 14.51
CA SER A 114 -2.22 2.87 15.01
C SER A 114 -2.88 2.73 16.39
N ALA A 115 -3.77 1.76 16.54
CA ALA A 115 -4.44 1.49 17.81
C ALA A 115 -3.45 1.15 18.94
N LYS A 116 -2.44 0.34 18.63
CA LYS A 116 -1.39 -0.04 19.59
C LYS A 116 -0.52 1.15 19.99
N ILE A 117 -0.11 1.99 19.06
CA ILE A 117 0.63 3.22 19.37
C ILE A 117 -0.17 4.13 20.29
N LYS A 118 -1.47 4.30 20.01
CA LYS A 118 -2.38 5.07 20.91
C LYS A 118 -2.41 4.51 22.32
N ALA A 119 -2.58 3.20 22.44
CA ALA A 119 -2.72 2.53 23.73
C ALA A 119 -1.41 2.53 24.55
N GLU A 120 -0.28 2.28 23.91
CA GLU A 120 1.00 2.09 24.61
C GLU A 120 1.83 3.37 24.73
N LEU A 121 1.75 4.27 23.73
CA LEU A 121 2.58 5.47 23.69
C LEU A 121 1.81 6.77 23.93
N GLY A 122 0.47 6.71 23.99
CA GLY A 122 -0.38 7.83 24.40
C GLY A 122 -0.51 8.97 23.39
N PHE A 123 -0.19 8.74 22.11
CA PHE A 123 -0.44 9.72 21.03
C PHE A 123 -1.11 9.04 19.84
N THR A 124 -1.78 9.85 19.00
CA THR A 124 -2.41 9.38 17.77
C THR A 124 -1.42 9.53 16.62
N PRO A 125 -1.01 8.45 15.93
CA PRO A 125 -0.26 8.57 14.69
C PRO A 125 -1.19 8.96 13.55
N THR A 126 -0.65 9.55 12.48
CA THR A 126 -1.41 9.76 11.24
C THR A 126 -1.53 8.43 10.51
N LEU A 127 -2.75 8.02 10.16
CA LEU A 127 -3.02 6.83 9.35
C LEU A 127 -3.43 7.24 7.94
N ILE A 128 -2.73 6.72 6.94
CA ILE A 128 -2.87 7.09 5.54
C ILE A 128 -3.15 5.84 4.71
N ASN A 129 -4.18 5.94 3.86
CA ASN A 129 -4.45 5.00 2.79
C ASN A 129 -3.84 5.54 1.49
N PRO A 130 -2.78 4.96 0.97
CA PRO A 130 -2.15 5.44 -0.27
C PRO A 130 -3.05 5.30 -1.50
N ARG A 131 -3.91 4.29 -1.57
CA ARG A 131 -4.80 3.97 -2.70
C ARG A 131 -4.06 3.65 -4.00
N PHE A 132 -3.01 4.38 -4.31
CA PHE A 132 -2.15 4.24 -5.48
C PHE A 132 -0.81 3.60 -5.10
N ALA A 133 -0.41 2.57 -5.82
CA ALA A 133 0.89 1.93 -5.64
C ALA A 133 1.94 2.42 -6.66
N SER A 134 1.48 3.00 -7.78
CA SER A 134 2.35 3.40 -8.91
C SER A 134 3.14 4.69 -8.69
N GLY A 135 2.73 5.54 -7.74
CA GLY A 135 3.39 6.82 -7.48
C GLY A 135 3.37 7.21 -6.01
N ILE A 136 3.72 8.46 -5.73
CA ILE A 136 3.73 9.04 -4.38
C ILE A 136 3.01 10.38 -4.35
N ASP A 137 2.37 10.70 -3.26
CA ASP A 137 1.77 12.03 -2.98
C ASP A 137 2.83 12.95 -2.38
N LYS A 138 3.54 13.67 -3.25
CA LYS A 138 4.65 14.54 -2.82
C LYS A 138 4.18 15.64 -1.88
N GLU A 139 3.04 16.26 -2.15
CA GLU A 139 2.51 17.36 -1.33
C GLU A 139 2.19 16.87 0.09
N LEU A 140 1.52 15.73 0.20
CA LEU A 140 1.25 15.14 1.50
C LEU A 140 2.56 14.76 2.22
N LEU A 141 3.48 14.08 1.53
CA LEU A 141 4.74 13.64 2.14
C LEU A 141 5.59 14.81 2.62
N GLU A 142 5.64 15.94 1.88
CA GLU A 142 6.30 17.16 2.32
C GLU A 142 5.67 17.70 3.61
N SER A 143 4.33 17.77 3.66
CA SER A 143 3.58 18.26 4.82
C SER A 143 3.77 17.44 6.09
N LEU A 144 4.04 16.13 5.95
CA LEU A 144 4.30 15.26 7.10
C LEU A 144 5.54 15.68 7.89
N SER A 145 6.53 16.29 7.23
CA SER A 145 7.78 16.75 7.89
C SER A 145 7.55 17.83 8.96
N GLU A 146 6.40 18.50 8.97
CA GLU A 146 6.07 19.54 9.94
C GLU A 146 5.75 18.96 11.34
N ARG A 147 5.16 17.78 11.39
CA ARG A 147 4.60 17.19 12.63
C ARG A 147 5.07 15.77 12.91
N HIS A 148 5.78 15.14 11.96
CA HIS A 148 6.19 13.75 12.05
C HIS A 148 7.72 13.63 12.01
N GLN A 149 8.24 12.66 12.74
CA GLN A 149 9.66 12.32 12.78
C GLN A 149 9.95 10.96 12.16
N MET A 150 8.88 10.19 11.91
CA MET A 150 8.96 8.84 11.36
C MET A 150 7.80 8.57 10.41
N VAL A 151 8.12 7.94 9.31
CA VAL A 151 7.16 7.34 8.38
C VAL A 151 7.34 5.82 8.41
N ILE A 152 6.23 5.12 8.57
CA ILE A 152 6.17 3.66 8.49
C ILE A 152 5.39 3.31 7.24
N THR A 153 5.95 2.47 6.38
CA THR A 153 5.23 1.91 5.24
C THR A 153 4.98 0.43 5.44
N MET A 154 3.82 -0.04 5.00
CA MET A 154 3.44 -1.44 5.07
C MET A 154 2.88 -1.87 3.70
N GLU A 155 3.46 -2.92 3.12
CA GLU A 155 3.06 -3.44 1.80
C GLU A 155 3.10 -4.97 1.75
N ASP A 156 2.14 -5.56 1.05
CA ASP A 156 2.12 -6.99 0.75
C ASP A 156 2.94 -7.26 -0.50
N GLY A 157 4.24 -7.22 -0.36
CA GLY A 157 5.18 -7.38 -1.47
C GLY A 157 6.63 -7.36 -1.00
N ILE A 158 7.52 -7.61 -1.96
CA ILE A 158 8.96 -7.45 -1.71
C ILE A 158 9.32 -5.96 -1.58
N LEU A 159 10.14 -5.62 -0.60
CA LEU A 159 10.59 -4.24 -0.37
C LEU A 159 11.40 -3.68 -1.55
N SER A 160 12.24 -4.51 -2.15
CA SER A 160 13.10 -4.09 -3.26
C SER A 160 12.27 -3.73 -4.51
N GLY A 161 12.29 -2.47 -4.90
CA GLY A 161 11.47 -1.91 -5.98
C GLY A 161 10.00 -1.68 -5.61
N GLY A 162 9.63 -1.89 -4.35
CA GLY A 162 8.27 -1.77 -3.83
C GLY A 162 7.84 -0.34 -3.52
N PHE A 163 6.68 -0.22 -2.88
CA PHE A 163 6.09 1.07 -2.49
C PHE A 163 6.92 1.78 -1.41
N GLY A 164 7.35 1.05 -0.37
CA GLY A 164 8.12 1.61 0.73
C GLY A 164 9.47 2.15 0.30
N GLU A 165 10.12 1.52 -0.68
CA GLU A 165 11.39 2.01 -1.22
C GLU A 165 11.23 3.36 -1.95
N LYS A 166 10.11 3.60 -2.64
CA LYS A 166 9.80 4.91 -3.25
C LYS A 166 9.63 6.00 -2.20
N ILE A 167 8.94 5.69 -1.10
CA ILE A 167 8.77 6.62 0.03
C ILE A 167 10.11 6.89 0.71
N ALA A 168 10.93 5.86 0.95
CA ALA A 168 12.26 6.03 1.53
C ALA A 168 13.18 6.86 0.62
N SER A 169 13.11 6.66 -0.70
CA SER A 169 13.86 7.45 -1.68
C SER A 169 13.45 8.92 -1.66
N PHE A 170 12.17 9.23 -1.48
CA PHE A 170 11.68 10.61 -1.37
C PHE A 170 12.30 11.33 -0.16
N TYR A 171 12.38 10.65 0.98
CA TYR A 171 12.96 11.24 2.21
C TYR A 171 14.48 11.09 2.34
N GLY A 172 15.15 10.48 1.36
CA GLY A 172 16.58 10.10 1.47
C GLY A 172 17.57 11.22 1.78
N SER A 173 17.20 12.48 1.54
CA SER A 173 18.02 13.66 1.87
C SER A 173 17.49 14.46 3.06
N SER A 174 16.47 13.97 3.77
CA SER A 174 15.82 14.63 4.90
C SER A 174 16.16 13.93 6.23
N ASP A 175 15.79 14.58 7.34
CA ASP A 175 15.90 13.99 8.69
C ASP A 175 14.75 13.02 9.03
N MET A 176 13.80 12.83 8.12
CA MET A 176 12.67 11.92 8.31
C MET A 176 13.16 10.47 8.39
N LYS A 177 12.84 9.79 9.48
CA LYS A 177 13.11 8.37 9.60
C LYS A 177 12.06 7.58 8.83
N VAL A 178 12.49 6.66 7.98
CA VAL A 178 11.58 5.78 7.24
C VAL A 178 11.82 4.33 7.65
N LYS A 179 10.76 3.62 8.03
CA LYS A 179 10.79 2.20 8.31
C LYS A 179 9.80 1.49 7.38
N ASN A 180 10.33 0.64 6.52
CA ASN A 180 9.54 -0.14 5.59
C ASN A 180 9.28 -1.54 6.14
N TYR A 181 8.03 -2.00 6.05
CA TYR A 181 7.60 -3.35 6.34
C TYR A 181 7.04 -3.99 5.07
N GLY A 182 7.59 -5.14 4.73
CA GLY A 182 7.29 -5.96 3.58
C GLY A 182 8.20 -7.18 3.59
N LEU A 183 8.31 -7.89 2.49
CA LEU A 183 9.06 -9.13 2.39
C LEU A 183 10.45 -8.91 1.78
N ASP A 184 11.38 -9.77 2.12
CA ASP A 184 12.68 -9.83 1.45
C ASP A 184 12.55 -10.34 0.01
N LYS A 185 13.44 -9.91 -0.87
CA LYS A 185 13.51 -10.39 -2.25
C LYS A 185 14.10 -11.79 -2.31
N LYS A 186 13.30 -12.78 -1.93
CA LYS A 186 13.62 -14.21 -2.03
C LYS A 186 12.39 -15.02 -2.38
N PHE A 187 12.57 -16.25 -2.83
CA PHE A 187 11.44 -17.18 -3.01
C PHE A 187 11.07 -17.78 -1.66
N TYR A 188 9.77 -17.78 -1.37
CA TYR A 188 9.18 -18.42 -0.22
C TYR A 188 8.35 -19.60 -0.69
N ASP A 189 8.41 -20.73 0.00
CA ASP A 189 7.66 -21.94 -0.34
C ASP A 189 7.20 -22.65 0.92
N ARG A 190 5.92 -23.02 0.96
CA ARG A 190 5.30 -23.84 2.02
C ARG A 190 5.59 -23.33 3.45
N TYR A 191 5.50 -22.04 3.63
CA TYR A 191 5.71 -21.36 4.90
C TYR A 191 4.41 -21.21 5.70
N ASP A 192 4.53 -21.00 7.01
CA ASP A 192 3.43 -20.50 7.84
C ASP A 192 3.38 -18.98 7.74
N PRO A 193 2.26 -18.36 7.30
CA PRO A 193 2.16 -16.91 7.18
C PRO A 193 2.39 -16.16 8.48
N ASN A 194 1.97 -16.70 9.63
CA ASN A 194 2.15 -16.03 10.91
C ASN A 194 3.62 -16.04 11.35
N GLU A 195 4.34 -17.13 11.09
CA GLU A 195 5.76 -17.18 11.37
C GLU A 195 6.54 -16.22 10.44
N LEU A 196 6.16 -16.16 9.16
CA LEU A 196 6.76 -15.21 8.22
C LEU A 196 6.54 -13.75 8.66
N LEU A 197 5.34 -13.42 9.13
CA LEU A 197 5.05 -12.09 9.69
C LEU A 197 5.94 -11.75 10.87
N LYS A 198 6.19 -12.71 11.75
CA LYS A 198 7.10 -12.51 12.90
C LYS A 198 8.54 -12.25 12.42
N GLU A 199 9.02 -13.02 11.44
CA GLU A 199 10.37 -12.85 10.86
C GLU A 199 10.58 -11.44 10.31
N VAL A 200 9.56 -10.88 9.65
CA VAL A 200 9.65 -9.52 9.07
C VAL A 200 9.23 -8.41 10.05
N GLY A 201 8.97 -8.75 11.31
CA GLY A 201 8.64 -7.80 12.36
C GLY A 201 7.22 -7.23 12.29
N MET A 202 6.32 -7.91 11.59
CA MET A 202 4.91 -7.57 11.46
C MET A 202 4.02 -8.55 12.24
N THR A 203 4.35 -8.80 13.48
CA THR A 203 3.55 -9.69 14.35
C THR A 203 2.11 -9.19 14.43
N PRO A 204 1.10 -10.07 14.39
CA PRO A 204 -0.27 -9.69 14.74
C PRO A 204 -0.29 -9.08 16.14
N VAL A 205 -0.97 -7.96 16.25
CA VAL A 205 -1.13 -7.23 17.53
C VAL A 205 -2.29 -7.82 18.30
#